data_1f8e9cec6297a1dbda5ef2e6e241d8b1
#
_entry.id   1f8e9cec6297a1dbda5ef2e6e241d8b1
#
_cell.length_a   1.000
_cell.length_b   1.000
_cell.length_c   1.000
_cell.angle_alpha   90.00
_cell.angle_beta   90.00
_cell.angle_gamma   90.00
#
_symmetry.space_group_name_H-M   'P 1'
#
loop_
_entity.id
_entity.type
_entity.pdbx_description
1 polymer ?
#
loop_
_entity_poly.entity_id
_entity_poly.type
_entity_poly.pdbx_seq_one_letter_code
_entity_poly.pdbx_strand_id
1 'polypeptide(L)'
;MATPQGWLFFALFDGRNCAEIENDGMFQLPFHPAVSGWLERRFGGPTEVQAQAWAVTAQRRHALIAAPTGSGKTLAAFLSAIDELVREGLAQGLADEVHVLYVSPLKALSNDIRKNLQEPLAGVRAGLLAMGLPDVGIRDAVRTGDTPAAERERMRRAPPHILVTT
;
A
#
# COMPACT_ATOMS: atom_id res chain seq x y z
N MET A 1 18.67 7.57 -15.79
CA MET A 1 18.38 7.86 -14.38
C MET A 1 16.91 8.18 -14.29
N ALA A 2 16.08 7.21 -13.87
CA ALA A 2 14.66 7.41 -13.66
C ALA A 2 14.47 7.95 -12.24
N THR A 3 13.87 9.13 -12.11
CA THR A 3 13.46 9.72 -10.84
C THR A 3 12.41 8.81 -10.19
N PRO A 4 12.49 8.48 -8.90
CA PRO A 4 11.44 7.76 -8.20
C PRO A 4 10.17 8.61 -8.21
N GLN A 5 9.13 8.13 -8.87
CA GLN A 5 7.83 8.78 -8.87
C GLN A 5 7.12 8.38 -7.57
N GLY A 6 7.20 9.26 -6.56
CA GLY A 6 6.44 9.11 -5.32
C GLY A 6 4.94 9.19 -5.59
N TRP A 7 4.17 8.27 -5.01
CA TRP A 7 2.71 8.24 -5.09
C TRP A 7 2.11 9.15 -4.02
N LEU A 8 1.21 10.04 -4.42
CA LEU A 8 0.45 10.89 -3.52
C LEU A 8 -1.03 10.49 -3.62
N PHE A 9 -1.60 10.00 -2.52
CA PHE A 9 -3.01 9.63 -2.43
C PHE A 9 -3.78 10.71 -1.68
N PHE A 10 -4.80 11.29 -2.32
CA PHE A 10 -5.80 12.14 -1.68
C PHE A 10 -7.15 11.42 -1.68
N ALA A 11 -7.84 11.37 -0.54
CA ALA A 11 -9.22 10.91 -0.43
C ALA A 11 -10.13 12.13 -0.27
N LEU A 12 -10.80 12.55 -1.35
CA LEU A 12 -11.89 13.50 -1.33
C LEU A 12 -13.15 12.87 -1.93
N PHE A 13 -14.31 13.21 -1.39
CA PHE A 13 -15.59 12.59 -1.71
C PHE A 13 -16.46 13.49 -2.58
N ASP A 14 -16.96 13.01 -3.73
CA ASP A 14 -18.24 13.40 -4.34
C ASP A 14 -18.81 12.24 -5.18
N GLY A 15 -20.07 11.90 -4.88
CA GLY A 15 -20.75 10.69 -5.32
C GLY A 15 -21.45 10.79 -6.68
N ARG A 16 -20.79 11.26 -7.76
CA ARG A 16 -21.40 11.29 -9.10
C ARG A 16 -20.39 10.93 -10.19
N ASN A 17 -20.72 9.89 -10.93
CA ASN A 17 -20.03 9.27 -12.08
C ASN A 17 -19.02 8.17 -11.76
N CYS A 18 -19.55 6.98 -11.44
CA CYS A 18 -18.85 5.73 -11.70
C CYS A 18 -19.02 5.38 -13.19
N ALA A 19 -17.93 5.34 -13.95
CA ALA A 19 -17.93 4.63 -15.21
C ALA A 19 -18.10 3.14 -14.90
N GLU A 20 -19.16 2.52 -15.41
CA GLU A 20 -19.39 1.07 -15.33
C GLU A 20 -18.23 0.37 -16.05
N ILE A 21 -17.40 -0.34 -15.31
CA ILE A 21 -16.46 -1.29 -15.89
C ILE A 21 -17.26 -2.59 -16.03
N GLU A 22 -17.61 -2.94 -17.26
CA GLU A 22 -18.23 -4.23 -17.57
C GLU A 22 -17.32 -5.35 -17.05
N ASN A 23 -17.87 -6.13 -16.13
CA ASN A 23 -17.21 -7.22 -15.45
C ASN A 23 -17.35 -8.48 -16.32
N ASP A 24 -16.50 -8.61 -17.34
CA ASP A 24 -16.42 -9.82 -18.15
C ASP A 24 -15.40 -10.76 -17.53
N GLY A 25 -15.92 -11.71 -16.81
CA GLY A 25 -15.35 -12.94 -16.29
C GLY A 25 -13.87 -12.99 -15.91
N MET A 26 -13.60 -13.16 -14.62
CA MET A 26 -12.29 -13.40 -14.00
C MET A 26 -11.36 -12.16 -13.92
N PHE A 27 -11.71 -11.24 -13.03
CA PHE A 27 -10.81 -10.15 -12.65
C PHE A 27 -9.55 -10.73 -12.00
N GLN A 28 -8.53 -10.92 -12.80
CA GLN A 28 -7.23 -11.33 -12.32
C GLN A 28 -6.54 -10.12 -11.68
N LEU A 29 -6.35 -10.16 -10.36
CA LEU A 29 -5.67 -9.09 -9.64
C LEU A 29 -4.28 -8.84 -10.28
N PRO A 30 -3.92 -7.59 -10.58
CA PRO A 30 -2.65 -7.27 -11.24
C PRO A 30 -1.44 -7.37 -10.29
N PHE A 31 -1.58 -8.15 -9.22
CA PHE A 31 -0.62 -8.25 -8.13
C PHE A 31 0.27 -9.49 -8.21
N HIS A 32 1.41 -9.41 -7.55
CA HIS A 32 2.25 -10.58 -7.31
C HIS A 32 1.47 -11.67 -6.57
N PRO A 33 1.64 -12.98 -6.89
CA PRO A 33 0.86 -14.06 -6.29
C PRO A 33 0.87 -14.10 -4.74
N ALA A 34 1.94 -13.66 -4.09
CA ALA A 34 1.97 -13.56 -2.63
C ALA A 34 0.99 -12.50 -2.10
N VAL A 35 0.79 -11.40 -2.83
CA VAL A 35 -0.10 -10.29 -2.48
C VAL A 35 -1.56 -10.67 -2.74
N SER A 36 -1.87 -11.15 -3.95
CA SER A 36 -3.23 -11.62 -4.30
C SER A 36 -3.68 -12.77 -3.42
N GLY A 37 -2.82 -13.75 -3.19
CA GLY A 37 -3.13 -14.90 -2.33
C GLY A 37 -3.36 -14.50 -0.85
N TRP A 38 -2.68 -13.48 -0.33
CA TRP A 38 -3.00 -12.94 1.00
C TRP A 38 -4.40 -12.30 1.01
N LEU A 39 -4.72 -11.46 0.02
CA LEU A 39 -6.03 -10.80 -0.09
C LEU A 39 -7.16 -11.82 -0.16
N GLU A 40 -7.01 -12.84 -1.02
CA GLU A 40 -8.00 -13.91 -1.18
C GLU A 40 -8.23 -14.70 0.11
N ARG A 41 -7.14 -15.10 0.79
CA ARG A 41 -7.26 -15.84 2.07
C ARG A 41 -7.91 -15.01 3.16
N ARG A 42 -7.67 -13.69 3.18
CA ARG A 42 -8.11 -12.80 4.27
C ARG A 42 -9.53 -12.27 4.06
N PHE A 43 -9.92 -11.98 2.82
CA PHE A 43 -11.17 -11.29 2.46
C PHE A 43 -12.02 -12.01 1.41
N GLY A 44 -11.53 -13.08 0.80
CA GLY A 44 -12.22 -13.78 -0.27
C GLY A 44 -12.18 -13.08 -1.64
N GLY A 45 -11.60 -11.88 -1.70
CA GLY A 45 -11.47 -11.09 -2.92
C GLY A 45 -11.55 -9.59 -2.67
N PRO A 46 -11.42 -8.76 -3.71
CA PRO A 46 -11.50 -7.32 -3.62
C PRO A 46 -12.93 -6.82 -3.45
N THR A 47 -13.09 -5.66 -2.80
CA THR A 47 -14.31 -4.87 -2.94
C THR A 47 -14.32 -4.19 -4.32
N GLU A 48 -15.50 -3.76 -4.78
CA GLU A 48 -15.63 -3.03 -6.05
C GLU A 48 -14.72 -1.79 -6.10
N VAL A 49 -14.68 -1.02 -5.01
CA VAL A 49 -13.80 0.16 -4.87
C VAL A 49 -12.33 -0.20 -5.02
N GLN A 50 -11.91 -1.31 -4.46
CA GLN A 50 -10.54 -1.81 -4.56
C GLN A 50 -10.21 -2.24 -5.99
N ALA A 51 -11.09 -2.99 -6.64
CA ALA A 51 -10.92 -3.43 -8.01
C ALA A 51 -10.77 -2.25 -8.97
N GLN A 52 -11.64 -1.25 -8.87
CA GLN A 52 -11.57 -0.01 -9.67
C GLN A 52 -10.27 0.77 -9.39
N ALA A 53 -9.90 0.94 -8.13
CA ALA A 53 -8.66 1.63 -7.75
C ALA A 53 -7.43 0.93 -8.34
N TRP A 54 -7.36 -0.40 -8.25
CA TRP A 54 -6.22 -1.17 -8.74
C TRP A 54 -6.13 -1.22 -10.27
N ALA A 55 -7.24 -1.17 -10.97
CA ALA A 55 -7.25 -1.03 -12.43
C ALA A 55 -6.57 0.28 -12.91
N VAL A 56 -6.66 1.34 -12.10
CA VAL A 56 -5.99 2.63 -12.37
C VAL A 56 -4.52 2.62 -11.92
N THR A 57 -4.27 2.17 -10.69
CA THR A 57 -2.92 2.21 -10.10
C THR A 57 -1.95 1.23 -10.76
N ALA A 58 -2.43 0.07 -11.24
CA ALA A 58 -1.62 -0.86 -12.03
C ALA A 58 -1.05 -0.24 -13.32
N GLN A 59 -1.69 0.80 -13.85
CA GLN A 59 -1.22 1.58 -14.98
C GLN A 59 -0.26 2.73 -14.56
N ARG A 60 0.15 2.77 -13.31
CA ARG A 60 0.95 3.86 -12.70
C ARG A 60 0.31 5.24 -12.85
N ARG A 61 -1.02 5.29 -12.85
CA ARG A 61 -1.80 6.54 -12.88
C ARG A 61 -2.21 6.96 -11.49
N HIS A 62 -2.33 8.27 -11.29
CA HIS A 62 -2.91 8.82 -10.07
C HIS A 62 -4.39 8.45 -9.97
N ALA A 63 -4.84 8.12 -8.75
CA ALA A 63 -6.22 7.76 -8.48
C ALA A 63 -6.78 8.64 -7.36
N LEU A 64 -8.02 9.10 -7.52
CA LEU A 64 -8.82 9.67 -6.47
C LEU A 64 -9.89 8.65 -6.08
N ILE A 65 -9.80 8.12 -4.85
CA ILE A 65 -10.73 7.09 -4.37
C ILE A 65 -11.76 7.75 -3.45
N ALA A 66 -12.97 7.95 -3.95
CA ALA A 66 -14.11 8.46 -3.20
C ALA A 66 -15.08 7.32 -2.90
N ALA A 67 -15.23 6.95 -1.62
CA ALA A 67 -16.12 5.86 -1.21
C ALA A 67 -16.46 5.98 0.28
N PRO A 68 -17.55 5.37 0.77
CA PRO A 68 -17.93 5.38 2.18
C PRO A 68 -16.85 4.84 3.12
N THR A 69 -16.93 5.21 4.39
CA THR A 69 -16.07 4.61 5.44
C THR A 69 -16.32 3.11 5.50
N GLY A 70 -15.26 2.32 5.66
CA GLY A 70 -15.35 0.85 5.67
C GLY A 70 -15.29 0.18 4.30
N SER A 71 -15.27 0.91 3.18
CA SER A 71 -15.20 0.34 1.83
C SER A 71 -13.83 -0.23 1.42
N GLY A 72 -12.82 -0.19 2.32
CA GLY A 72 -11.49 -0.71 2.05
C GLY A 72 -10.51 0.24 1.33
N LYS A 73 -10.80 1.56 1.27
CA LYS A 73 -9.92 2.57 0.62
C LYS A 73 -8.46 2.53 1.08
N THR A 74 -8.25 2.44 2.39
CA THR A 74 -6.90 2.42 2.98
C THR A 74 -6.12 1.19 2.52
N LEU A 75 -6.79 0.03 2.51
CA LEU A 75 -6.19 -1.20 2.01
C LEU A 75 -5.93 -1.13 0.51
N ALA A 76 -6.82 -0.47 -0.27
CA ALA A 76 -6.61 -0.27 -1.70
C ALA A 76 -5.29 0.45 -1.97
N ALA A 77 -5.02 1.54 -1.24
CA ALA A 77 -3.77 2.30 -1.37
C ALA A 77 -2.54 1.48 -0.93
N PHE A 78 -2.60 0.86 0.25
CA PHE A 78 -1.46 0.12 0.78
C PHE A 78 -1.14 -1.14 -0.02
N LEU A 79 -2.12 -1.88 -0.50
CA LEU A 79 -1.85 -3.13 -1.20
C LEU A 79 -1.18 -2.90 -2.55
N SER A 80 -1.55 -1.84 -3.28
CA SER A 80 -0.83 -1.40 -4.48
C SER A 80 0.62 -1.04 -4.18
N ALA A 81 0.85 -0.30 -3.10
CA ALA A 81 2.18 0.11 -2.70
C ALA A 81 3.05 -1.08 -2.24
N ILE A 82 2.46 -2.01 -1.49
CA ILE A 82 3.15 -3.24 -1.05
C ILE A 82 3.51 -4.10 -2.26
N ASP A 83 2.61 -4.26 -3.24
CA ASP A 83 2.89 -5.03 -4.45
C ASP A 83 4.07 -4.46 -5.24
N GLU A 84 4.11 -3.14 -5.39
CA GLU A 84 5.21 -2.47 -6.09
C GLU A 84 6.54 -2.68 -5.36
N LEU A 85 6.57 -2.52 -4.04
CA LEU A 85 7.76 -2.79 -3.22
C LEU A 85 8.18 -4.28 -3.27
N VAL A 86 7.24 -5.21 -3.29
CA VAL A 86 7.54 -6.64 -3.42
C VAL A 86 8.20 -6.93 -4.76
N ARG A 87 7.63 -6.41 -5.86
CA ARG A 87 8.19 -6.61 -7.21
C ARG A 87 9.57 -6.00 -7.35
N GLU A 88 9.74 -4.78 -6.88
CA GLU A 88 11.04 -4.09 -6.88
C GLU A 88 12.06 -4.83 -6.02
N GLY A 89 11.68 -5.18 -4.79
CA GLY A 89 12.56 -5.88 -3.86
C GLY A 89 13.02 -7.25 -4.36
N LEU A 90 12.14 -7.99 -5.04
CA LEU A 90 12.50 -9.27 -5.67
C LEU A 90 13.38 -9.10 -6.90
N ALA A 91 13.23 -8.01 -7.65
CA ALA A 91 13.98 -7.78 -8.89
C ALA A 91 15.40 -7.26 -8.63
N GLN A 92 15.58 -6.33 -7.71
CA GLN A 92 16.84 -5.60 -7.52
C GLN A 92 17.19 -5.24 -6.07
N GLY A 93 16.32 -5.63 -5.11
CA GLY A 93 16.41 -5.15 -3.73
C GLY A 93 15.77 -3.77 -3.56
N LEU A 94 15.45 -3.43 -2.31
CA LEU A 94 14.91 -2.11 -1.99
C LEU A 94 16.05 -1.16 -1.58
N ALA A 95 16.06 0.03 -2.17
CA ALA A 95 16.97 1.11 -1.77
C ALA A 95 16.61 1.63 -0.36
N ASP A 96 17.62 2.13 0.36
CA ASP A 96 17.43 2.74 1.69
C ASP A 96 16.86 4.15 1.58
N GLU A 97 15.62 4.24 1.08
CA GLU A 97 14.88 5.50 0.92
C GLU A 97 13.39 5.32 1.16
N VAL A 98 12.65 6.43 1.22
CA VAL A 98 11.18 6.41 1.34
C VAL A 98 10.58 6.27 -0.05
N HIS A 99 10.00 5.11 -0.33
CA HIS A 99 9.29 4.84 -1.59
C HIS A 99 7.82 5.26 -1.50
N VAL A 100 7.20 5.11 -0.32
CA VAL A 100 5.78 5.39 -0.10
C VAL A 100 5.60 6.38 1.04
N LEU A 101 4.96 7.51 0.77
CA LEU A 101 4.58 8.48 1.78
C LEU A 101 3.06 8.49 1.94
N TYR A 102 2.60 8.08 3.13
CA TYR A 102 1.19 8.18 3.50
C TYR A 102 0.98 9.37 4.44
N VAL A 103 0.18 10.34 4.00
CA VAL A 103 -0.15 11.53 4.79
C VAL A 103 -1.54 11.37 5.39
N SER A 104 -1.63 11.33 6.73
CA SER A 104 -2.89 11.26 7.47
C SER A 104 -3.16 12.61 8.15
N PRO A 105 -4.34 13.21 8.01
CA PRO A 105 -4.64 14.50 8.63
C PRO A 105 -4.79 14.43 10.16
N LEU A 106 -4.95 13.23 10.72
CA LEU A 106 -5.22 13.02 12.14
C LEU A 106 -4.18 12.11 12.78
N LYS A 107 -3.46 12.62 13.78
CA LYS A 107 -2.49 11.85 14.58
C LYS A 107 -3.09 10.57 15.20
N ALA A 108 -4.32 10.64 15.70
CA ALA A 108 -5.00 9.50 16.30
C ALA A 108 -5.15 8.31 15.35
N LEU A 109 -5.30 8.57 14.06
CA LEU A 109 -5.42 7.53 13.02
C LEU A 109 -4.07 6.91 12.65
N SER A 110 -2.95 7.56 12.93
CA SER A 110 -1.62 7.08 12.50
C SER A 110 -1.27 5.72 13.08
N ASN A 111 -1.66 5.44 14.33
CA ASN A 111 -1.43 4.14 14.95
C ASN A 111 -2.35 3.05 14.39
N ASP A 112 -3.61 3.38 14.09
CA ASP A 112 -4.55 2.44 13.48
C ASP A 112 -4.15 2.14 12.03
N ILE A 113 -3.69 3.15 11.31
CA ILE A 113 -3.14 3.00 9.96
C ILE A 113 -1.92 2.07 9.99
N ARG A 114 -1.02 2.22 10.96
CA ARG A 114 0.12 1.34 11.11
C ARG A 114 -0.30 -0.11 11.37
N LYS A 115 -1.28 -0.35 12.22
CA LYS A 115 -1.83 -1.70 12.47
C LYS A 115 -2.40 -2.30 11.19
N ASN A 116 -3.18 -1.51 10.44
CA ASN A 116 -3.77 -1.91 9.17
C ASN A 116 -2.72 -2.17 8.07
N LEU A 117 -1.52 -1.61 8.19
CA LEU A 117 -0.40 -1.86 7.30
C LEU A 117 0.37 -3.13 7.70
N GLN A 118 0.52 -3.39 8.99
CA GLN A 118 1.33 -4.53 9.47
C GLN A 118 0.72 -5.89 9.14
N GLU A 119 -0.61 -6.01 9.17
CA GLU A 119 -1.29 -7.26 8.82
C GLU A 119 -1.00 -7.69 7.37
N PRO A 120 -1.21 -6.85 6.33
CA PRO A 120 -0.86 -7.22 4.96
C PRO A 120 0.65 -7.45 4.78
N LEU A 121 1.52 -6.65 5.38
CA LEU A 121 2.97 -6.87 5.30
C LEU A 121 3.37 -8.24 5.84
N ALA A 122 2.88 -8.62 7.01
CA ALA A 122 3.16 -9.94 7.60
C ALA A 122 2.60 -11.08 6.74
N GLY A 123 1.39 -10.94 6.22
CA GLY A 123 0.74 -11.95 5.40
C GLY A 123 1.39 -12.14 4.03
N VAL A 124 1.81 -11.05 3.39
CA VAL A 124 2.55 -11.09 2.13
C VAL A 124 3.93 -11.70 2.32
N ARG A 125 4.65 -11.33 3.39
CA ARG A 125 5.92 -11.93 3.77
C ARG A 125 5.80 -13.46 3.94
N ALA A 126 4.79 -13.91 4.67
CA ALA A 126 4.52 -15.35 4.83
C ALA A 126 4.21 -16.03 3.48
N GLY A 127 3.49 -15.34 2.58
CA GLY A 127 3.22 -15.80 1.23
C GLY A 127 4.48 -15.96 0.38
N LEU A 128 5.40 -14.99 0.43
CA LEU A 128 6.70 -15.07 -0.26
C LEU A 128 7.52 -16.27 0.22
N LEU A 129 7.64 -16.43 1.53
CA LEU A 129 8.38 -17.54 2.13
C LEU A 129 7.76 -18.90 1.76
N ALA A 130 6.43 -19.01 1.76
CA ALA A 130 5.74 -20.23 1.34
C ALA A 130 5.97 -20.59 -0.14
N MET A 131 6.29 -19.59 -0.97
CA MET A 131 6.64 -19.76 -2.39
C MET A 131 8.14 -20.01 -2.60
N GLY A 132 8.94 -20.12 -1.53
CA GLY A 132 10.40 -20.26 -1.61
C GLY A 132 11.13 -18.97 -2.04
N LEU A 133 10.44 -17.81 -1.99
CA LEU A 133 11.01 -16.52 -2.34
C LEU A 133 11.62 -15.84 -1.09
N PRO A 134 12.65 -14.99 -1.28
CA PRO A 134 13.24 -14.26 -0.16
C PRO A 134 12.29 -13.22 0.42
N ASP A 135 12.48 -12.88 1.70
CA ASP A 135 11.88 -11.72 2.31
C ASP A 135 12.51 -10.45 1.74
N VAL A 136 11.71 -9.56 1.20
CA VAL A 136 12.18 -8.29 0.62
C VAL A 136 12.48 -7.22 1.69
N GLY A 137 12.19 -7.49 2.97
CA GLY A 137 12.58 -6.63 4.08
C GLY A 137 11.90 -5.26 4.09
N ILE A 138 10.62 -5.16 3.70
CA ILE A 138 9.88 -3.89 3.71
C ILE A 138 9.80 -3.34 5.14
N ARG A 139 10.28 -2.10 5.32
CA ARG A 139 10.26 -1.37 6.61
C ARG A 139 9.19 -0.29 6.58
N ASP A 140 8.42 -0.19 7.66
CA ASP A 140 7.45 0.87 7.88
C ASP A 140 7.79 1.72 9.11
N ALA A 141 7.42 2.99 9.11
CA ALA A 141 7.51 3.85 10.27
C ALA A 141 6.41 4.92 10.28
N VAL A 142 6.09 5.40 11.48
CA VAL A 142 5.18 6.53 11.69
C VAL A 142 5.99 7.72 12.21
N ARG A 143 5.85 8.88 11.56
CA ARG A 143 6.46 10.13 12.00
C ARG A 143 5.39 11.19 12.18
N THR A 144 5.20 11.61 13.42
CA THR A 144 4.30 12.71 13.79
C THR A 144 5.08 13.81 14.53
N GLY A 145 4.40 14.89 14.90
CA GLY A 145 5.00 15.93 15.74
C GLY A 145 5.55 15.39 17.06
N ASP A 146 4.96 14.33 17.60
CA ASP A 146 5.31 13.73 18.90
C ASP A 146 6.40 12.64 18.81
N THR A 147 6.87 12.30 17.61
CA THR A 147 7.92 11.28 17.43
C THR A 147 9.22 11.73 18.12
N PRO A 148 9.80 10.93 19.04
CA PRO A 148 11.01 11.27 19.76
C PRO A 148 12.21 11.56 18.85
N ALA A 149 13.12 12.44 19.27
CA ALA A 149 14.29 12.81 18.49
C ALA A 149 15.17 11.61 18.12
N ALA A 150 15.34 10.65 19.04
CA ALA A 150 16.12 9.44 18.80
C ALA A 150 15.50 8.56 17.70
N GLU A 151 14.18 8.49 17.63
CA GLU A 151 13.46 7.74 16.60
C GLU A 151 13.55 8.43 15.23
N ARG A 152 13.42 9.78 15.21
CA ARG A 152 13.65 10.58 14.00
C ARG A 152 15.06 10.39 13.44
N GLU A 153 16.06 10.37 14.32
CA GLU A 153 17.45 10.15 13.93
C GLU A 153 17.66 8.72 13.38
N ARG A 154 16.99 7.71 13.96
CA ARG A 154 17.01 6.35 13.44
C ARG A 154 16.43 6.27 12.04
N MET A 155 15.27 6.91 11.80
CA MET A 155 14.64 6.97 10.49
C MET A 155 15.52 7.70 9.46
N ARG A 156 16.34 8.66 9.90
CA ARG A 156 17.28 9.36 9.01
C ARG A 156 18.45 8.47 8.58
N ARG A 157 18.92 7.59 9.47
CA ARG A 157 20.04 6.66 9.19
C ARG A 157 19.60 5.42 8.43
N ALA A 158 18.41 4.94 8.72
CA ALA A 158 17.77 3.81 8.06
C ALA A 158 16.33 4.19 7.69
N PRO A 159 16.12 4.83 6.54
CA PRO A 159 14.82 5.27 6.11
C PRO A 159 13.83 4.11 5.99
N PRO A 160 12.56 4.29 6.43
CA PRO A 160 11.54 3.31 6.14
C PRO A 160 11.15 3.36 4.65
N HIS A 161 10.79 2.24 4.06
CA HIS A 161 10.26 2.20 2.71
C HIS A 161 8.83 2.76 2.64
N ILE A 162 8.06 2.59 3.73
CA ILE A 162 6.72 3.17 3.89
C ILE A 162 6.75 4.12 5.10
N LEU A 163 6.57 5.42 4.85
CA LEU A 163 6.50 6.44 5.89
C LEU A 163 5.06 6.93 6.05
N VAL A 164 4.49 6.75 7.22
CA VAL A 164 3.20 7.35 7.61
C VAL A 164 3.47 8.65 8.38
N THR A 165 2.87 9.74 7.97
CA THR A 165 3.04 11.06 8.62
C THR A 165 1.73 11.84 8.72
N THR A 166 1.75 12.94 9.47
CA THR A 166 0.62 13.87 9.62
C THR A 166 1.00 15.26 9.16
#